data_5a8b38e909cca69787df8768fae29325
#
_entry.id   5a8b38e909cca69787df8768fae29325
#
_cell.length_a   1.000
_cell.length_b   1.000
_cell.length_c   1.000
_cell.angle_alpha   90.00
_cell.angle_beta   90.00
_cell.angle_gamma   90.00
#
_symmetry.space_group_name_H-M   'P 1'
#
loop_
_entity.id
_entity.type
_entity.pdbx_description
1 polymer ?
#
loop_
_entity_poly.entity_id
_entity_poly.type
_entity_poly.pdbx_seq_one_letter_code
_entity_poly.pdbx_strand_id
1 'polypeptide(L)'
;MRIMEGFGQSESTLIIGNLAGDSHKIGSMGKPVPLYDVHLLDSSGHEAEAGDTGEICINIQNGIPCGLAYEYYNSPEVTAKTWHDGFYHTGDLAWRDEDGFYWYVGRADDVIKSSGYRIGPFEIENVIMELPYVLECGVSAAPDEIRGQVVKASIVLVKGIEGTDALKKEIQTYVKTH
;
A
#
# COMPACT_ATOMS: atom_id res chain seq x y z
N MET A 1 -24.28 10.30 -0.41
CA MET A 1 -22.92 10.79 -0.76
C MET A 1 -22.16 9.59 -1.32
N ARG A 2 -21.45 9.74 -2.43
CA ARG A 2 -20.64 8.66 -3.01
C ARG A 2 -19.17 8.96 -2.66
N ILE A 3 -18.51 8.04 -1.98
CA ILE A 3 -17.08 8.14 -1.68
C ILE A 3 -16.35 7.46 -2.82
N MET A 4 -15.33 8.15 -3.36
CA MET A 4 -14.49 7.64 -4.45
C MET A 4 -13.07 7.60 -3.92
N GLU A 5 -12.41 6.45 -4.06
CA GLU A 5 -11.03 6.24 -3.64
C GLU A 5 -10.08 6.62 -4.77
N GLY A 6 -8.87 6.99 -4.39
CA GLY A 6 -7.79 7.29 -5.32
C GLY A 6 -6.44 7.33 -4.60
N PHE A 7 -5.37 7.30 -5.38
CA PHE A 7 -4.00 7.30 -4.90
C PHE A 7 -3.22 8.47 -5.49
N GLY A 8 -2.47 9.12 -4.65
CA GLY A 8 -1.53 10.19 -4.99
C GLY A 8 -0.59 10.42 -3.81
N GLN A 9 0.42 11.25 -4.02
CA GLN A 9 1.45 11.56 -3.02
C GLN A 9 1.65 13.08 -2.91
N SER A 10 2.44 13.54 -1.94
CA SER A 10 2.84 14.95 -1.84
C SER A 10 3.66 15.40 -3.05
N GLU A 11 4.37 14.47 -3.66
CA GLU A 11 5.18 14.66 -4.85
C GLU A 11 4.36 14.69 -6.15
N SER A 12 3.08 14.30 -6.10
CA SER A 12 2.24 14.16 -7.27
C SER A 12 0.83 14.70 -7.04
N THR A 13 0.08 14.88 -8.13
CA THR A 13 -1.39 14.94 -8.07
C THR A 13 -1.98 13.54 -8.00
N LEU A 14 -3.28 13.37 -8.30
CA LEU A 14 -3.93 12.07 -8.38
C LEU A 14 -3.26 11.22 -9.48
N ILE A 15 -2.69 10.06 -9.10
CA ILE A 15 -2.01 9.12 -10.02
C ILE A 15 -2.99 8.05 -10.49
N ILE A 16 -3.73 7.45 -9.57
CA ILE A 16 -4.72 6.41 -9.81
C ILE A 16 -6.02 6.86 -9.16
N GLY A 17 -7.16 6.70 -9.84
CA GLY A 17 -8.42 7.17 -9.29
C GLY A 17 -9.64 6.51 -9.88
N ASN A 18 -10.72 6.51 -9.10
CA ASN A 18 -12.06 6.19 -9.55
C ASN A 18 -12.71 7.48 -10.05
N LEU A 19 -12.63 7.74 -11.35
CA LEU A 19 -13.13 8.99 -11.94
C LEU A 19 -14.66 8.98 -12.10
N ALA A 20 -15.25 10.16 -12.04
CA ALA A 20 -16.69 10.31 -12.21
C ALA A 20 -17.10 9.92 -13.64
N GLY A 21 -18.06 9.02 -13.76
CA GLY A 21 -18.53 8.51 -15.06
C GLY A 21 -17.94 7.17 -15.47
N ASP A 22 -16.83 6.76 -14.86
CA ASP A 22 -16.20 5.46 -15.12
C ASP A 22 -16.80 4.34 -14.24
N SER A 23 -16.56 3.09 -14.66
CA SER A 23 -16.77 1.93 -13.78
C SER A 23 -15.83 2.02 -12.59
N HIS A 24 -16.30 1.56 -11.43
CA HIS A 24 -15.50 1.56 -10.21
C HIS A 24 -15.71 0.26 -9.45
N LYS A 25 -14.70 -0.14 -8.68
CA LYS A 25 -14.76 -1.26 -7.74
C LYS A 25 -14.53 -0.71 -6.33
N ILE A 26 -15.41 -1.05 -5.41
CA ILE A 26 -15.28 -0.63 -3.99
C ILE A 26 -14.02 -1.27 -3.41
N GLY A 27 -13.21 -0.48 -2.69
CA GLY A 27 -11.93 -0.90 -2.11
C GLY A 27 -10.75 -0.79 -3.07
N SER A 28 -10.97 -0.59 -4.38
CA SER A 28 -9.87 -0.33 -5.30
C SER A 28 -9.53 1.16 -5.38
N MET A 29 -8.26 1.48 -5.58
CA MET A 29 -7.82 2.85 -5.87
C MET A 29 -8.35 3.37 -7.21
N GLY A 30 -8.88 2.50 -8.08
CA GLY A 30 -9.30 2.83 -9.43
C GLY A 30 -8.30 2.46 -10.50
N LYS A 31 -8.24 3.26 -11.57
CA LYS A 31 -7.34 3.09 -12.71
C LYS A 31 -6.39 4.27 -12.86
N PRO A 32 -5.23 4.11 -13.53
CA PRO A 32 -4.34 5.23 -13.83
C PRO A 32 -5.08 6.37 -14.51
N VAL A 33 -4.84 7.60 -14.04
CA VAL A 33 -5.39 8.78 -14.70
C VAL A 33 -4.57 9.10 -15.98
N PRO A 34 -5.18 9.71 -17.02
CA PRO A 34 -4.50 9.94 -18.30
C PRO A 34 -3.24 10.82 -18.24
N LEU A 35 -2.99 11.48 -17.11
CA LEU A 35 -1.83 12.35 -16.92
C LEU A 35 -0.52 11.57 -16.75
N TYR A 36 -0.59 10.34 -16.23
CA TYR A 36 0.55 9.54 -15.86
C TYR A 36 0.60 8.21 -16.61
N ASP A 37 1.78 7.85 -17.07
CA ASP A 37 2.09 6.52 -17.59
C ASP A 37 2.55 5.64 -16.43
N VAL A 38 1.60 4.90 -15.86
CA VAL A 38 1.77 4.14 -14.60
C VAL A 38 2.07 2.69 -14.89
N HIS A 39 3.10 2.18 -14.23
CA HIS A 39 3.57 0.81 -14.27
C HIS A 39 3.57 0.18 -12.88
N LEU A 40 3.42 -1.15 -12.81
CA LEU A 40 3.71 -1.93 -11.62
C LEU A 40 4.99 -2.72 -11.86
N LEU A 41 6.07 -2.36 -11.16
CA LEU A 41 7.36 -3.02 -11.34
C LEU A 41 7.64 -4.00 -10.19
N ASP A 42 8.04 -5.21 -10.55
CA ASP A 42 8.54 -6.20 -9.59
C ASP A 42 9.92 -5.81 -9.04
N SER A 43 10.46 -6.62 -8.11
CA SER A 43 11.79 -6.38 -7.53
C SER A 43 12.96 -6.52 -8.51
N SER A 44 12.72 -6.98 -9.73
CA SER A 44 13.68 -7.11 -10.82
C SER A 44 13.54 -5.99 -11.85
N GLY A 45 12.59 -5.07 -11.66
CA GLY A 45 12.30 -3.95 -12.56
C GLY A 45 11.47 -4.33 -13.79
N HIS A 46 10.84 -5.51 -13.79
CA HIS A 46 9.93 -5.92 -14.86
C HIS A 46 8.48 -5.60 -14.50
N GLU A 47 7.65 -5.42 -15.52
CA GLU A 47 6.20 -5.24 -15.34
C GLU A 47 5.59 -6.45 -14.63
N ALA A 48 4.87 -6.22 -13.53
CA ALA A 48 4.15 -7.27 -12.80
C ALA A 48 2.90 -7.71 -13.58
N GLU A 49 2.65 -9.01 -13.58
CA GLU A 49 1.43 -9.58 -14.19
C GLU A 49 0.17 -9.24 -13.35
N ALA A 50 -1.01 -9.43 -13.94
CA ALA A 50 -2.26 -9.24 -13.22
C ALA A 50 -2.35 -10.22 -12.04
N GLY A 51 -2.64 -9.70 -10.85
CA GLY A 51 -2.65 -10.45 -9.59
C GLY A 51 -1.33 -10.42 -8.82
N ASP A 52 -0.22 -10.06 -9.47
CA ASP A 52 1.08 -9.95 -8.80
C ASP A 52 1.28 -8.56 -8.22
N THR A 53 1.99 -8.52 -7.09
CA THR A 53 2.35 -7.26 -6.42
C THR A 53 3.59 -6.64 -7.04
N GLY A 54 3.48 -5.36 -7.40
CA GLY A 54 4.58 -4.54 -7.87
C GLY A 54 4.60 -3.17 -7.20
N GLU A 55 5.71 -2.44 -7.34
CA GLU A 55 5.82 -1.05 -6.95
C GLU A 55 5.11 -0.18 -8.01
N ILE A 56 4.32 0.78 -7.54
CA ILE A 56 3.72 1.79 -8.42
C ILE A 56 4.83 2.71 -8.89
N CYS A 57 5.08 2.74 -10.20
CA CYS A 57 6.09 3.57 -10.82
C CYS A 57 5.49 4.43 -11.93
N ILE A 58 6.01 5.63 -12.12
CA ILE A 58 5.59 6.53 -13.21
C ILE A 58 6.73 6.61 -14.22
N ASN A 59 6.45 6.28 -15.47
CA ASN A 59 7.42 6.40 -16.54
C ASN A 59 7.76 7.88 -16.80
N ILE A 60 9.04 8.22 -16.76
CA ILE A 60 9.58 9.56 -16.96
C ILE A 60 10.60 9.64 -18.12
N GLN A 61 10.74 8.58 -18.92
CA GLN A 61 11.71 8.55 -20.03
C GLN A 61 11.44 9.64 -21.09
N ASN A 62 10.18 10.03 -21.25
CA ASN A 62 9.77 11.09 -22.15
C ASN A 62 9.68 12.49 -21.48
N GLY A 63 10.22 12.63 -20.29
CA GLY A 63 10.15 13.82 -19.45
C GLY A 63 9.24 13.64 -18.24
N ILE A 64 9.41 14.50 -17.24
CA ILE A 64 8.61 14.48 -16.01
C ILE A 64 7.22 15.05 -16.33
N PRO A 65 6.13 14.27 -16.09
CA PRO A 65 4.78 14.72 -16.38
C PRO A 65 4.37 15.91 -15.50
N CYS A 66 3.46 16.74 -16.01
CA CYS A 66 2.87 17.82 -15.23
C CYS A 66 2.20 17.25 -13.96
N GLY A 67 2.42 17.90 -12.83
CA GLY A 67 1.87 17.44 -11.53
C GLY A 67 2.73 16.44 -10.76
N LEU A 68 3.88 16.06 -11.32
CA LEU A 68 4.92 15.31 -10.59
C LEU A 68 6.06 16.27 -10.22
N ALA A 69 6.56 16.17 -8.98
CA ALA A 69 7.73 16.91 -8.52
C ALA A 69 8.98 16.54 -9.33
N TYR A 70 9.91 17.48 -9.43
CA TYR A 70 11.17 17.27 -10.17
C TYR A 70 12.28 16.68 -9.28
N GLU A 71 12.30 17.08 -8.02
CA GLU A 71 13.35 16.70 -7.07
C GLU A 71 12.94 17.02 -5.63
N TYR A 72 13.65 16.49 -4.67
CA TYR A 72 13.60 16.93 -3.28
C TYR A 72 14.57 18.04 -3.02
N TYR A 73 14.09 19.15 -2.49
CA TYR A 73 14.89 20.33 -2.20
C TYR A 73 16.07 20.01 -1.27
N ASN A 74 17.28 20.37 -1.69
CA ASN A 74 18.55 20.10 -0.95
C ASN A 74 18.80 18.63 -0.58
N SER A 75 18.20 17.67 -1.31
CA SER A 75 18.33 16.25 -1.03
C SER A 75 18.60 15.42 -2.31
N PRO A 76 19.75 15.63 -2.98
CA PRO A 76 20.05 14.97 -4.24
C PRO A 76 20.16 13.45 -4.11
N GLU A 77 20.62 12.94 -2.95
CA GLU A 77 20.71 11.49 -2.70
C GLU A 77 19.33 10.83 -2.63
N VAL A 78 18.35 11.49 -1.99
CA VAL A 78 16.98 11.00 -1.91
C VAL A 78 16.33 11.09 -3.29
N THR A 79 16.57 12.20 -4.01
CA THR A 79 16.09 12.37 -5.39
C THR A 79 16.60 11.23 -6.28
N ALA A 80 17.90 10.93 -6.26
CA ALA A 80 18.48 9.87 -7.07
C ALA A 80 17.97 8.45 -6.73
N LYS A 81 17.50 8.23 -5.50
CA LYS A 81 16.88 6.97 -5.08
C LYS A 81 15.42 6.83 -5.52
N THR A 82 14.77 7.94 -5.82
CA THR A 82 13.35 8.00 -6.15
C THR A 82 13.14 8.17 -7.67
N TRP A 83 13.99 8.94 -8.33
CA TRP A 83 13.98 9.11 -9.80
C TRP A 83 15.17 8.37 -10.41
N HIS A 84 14.99 7.13 -10.83
CA HIS A 84 16.05 6.32 -11.44
C HIS A 84 15.47 5.35 -12.48
N ASP A 85 16.33 4.77 -13.31
CA ASP A 85 16.01 3.77 -14.33
C ASP A 85 14.88 4.18 -15.30
N GLY A 86 14.65 5.48 -15.46
CA GLY A 86 13.57 6.02 -16.33
C GLY A 86 12.20 6.07 -15.66
N PHE A 87 12.13 5.85 -14.34
CA PHE A 87 10.90 5.88 -13.55
C PHE A 87 11.03 6.79 -12.32
N TYR A 88 9.88 7.33 -11.91
CA TYR A 88 9.66 7.80 -10.56
C TYR A 88 9.10 6.65 -9.75
N HIS A 89 9.81 6.27 -8.70
CA HIS A 89 9.46 5.20 -7.77
C HIS A 89 8.69 5.76 -6.59
N THR A 90 7.42 5.37 -6.43
CA THR A 90 6.58 5.89 -5.35
C THR A 90 6.93 5.31 -3.98
N GLY A 91 7.56 4.13 -3.94
CA GLY A 91 7.75 3.34 -2.74
C GLY A 91 6.45 2.69 -2.23
N ASP A 92 5.36 2.77 -2.98
CA ASP A 92 4.07 2.17 -2.66
C ASP A 92 3.82 0.94 -3.51
N LEU A 93 3.33 -0.13 -2.89
CA LEU A 93 3.02 -1.40 -3.54
C LEU A 93 1.53 -1.53 -3.83
N ALA A 94 1.23 -2.09 -4.97
CA ALA A 94 -0.12 -2.44 -5.39
C ALA A 94 -0.12 -3.71 -6.23
N TRP A 95 -1.29 -4.28 -6.44
CA TRP A 95 -1.51 -5.26 -7.49
C TRP A 95 -2.64 -4.77 -8.41
N ARG A 96 -2.69 -5.30 -9.63
CA ARG A 96 -3.68 -4.94 -10.64
C ARG A 96 -4.53 -6.16 -10.97
N ASP A 97 -5.86 -6.01 -10.98
CA ASP A 97 -6.74 -7.09 -11.42
C ASP A 97 -6.84 -7.16 -12.96
N GLU A 98 -7.52 -8.21 -13.46
CA GLU A 98 -7.71 -8.44 -14.89
C GLU A 98 -8.52 -7.35 -15.60
N ASP A 99 -9.35 -6.58 -14.86
CA ASP A 99 -10.11 -5.45 -15.36
C ASP A 99 -9.31 -4.13 -15.33
N GLY A 100 -8.06 -4.16 -14.85
CA GLY A 100 -7.14 -3.03 -14.79
C GLY A 100 -7.36 -2.09 -13.59
N PHE A 101 -8.05 -2.54 -12.54
CA PHE A 101 -8.15 -1.80 -11.29
C PHE A 101 -6.97 -2.11 -10.37
N TYR A 102 -6.48 -1.09 -9.68
CA TYR A 102 -5.33 -1.16 -8.78
C TYR A 102 -5.79 -1.26 -7.33
N TRP A 103 -5.14 -2.13 -6.59
CA TRP A 103 -5.43 -2.43 -5.19
C TRP A 103 -4.18 -2.17 -4.34
N TYR A 104 -4.33 -1.32 -3.34
CA TYR A 104 -3.21 -0.91 -2.49
C TYR A 104 -2.79 -2.04 -1.54
N VAL A 105 -1.49 -2.27 -1.44
CA VAL A 105 -0.90 -3.26 -0.53
C VAL A 105 -0.24 -2.58 0.68
N GLY A 106 0.50 -1.50 0.45
CA GLY A 106 1.23 -0.78 1.50
C GLY A 106 2.52 -0.15 0.99
N ARG A 107 3.30 0.40 1.90
CA ARG A 107 4.65 0.89 1.61
C ARG A 107 5.62 -0.28 1.42
N ALA A 108 6.54 -0.15 0.48
CA ALA A 108 7.58 -1.17 0.23
C ALA A 108 8.52 -1.34 1.44
N ASP A 109 8.76 -0.25 2.18
CA ASP A 109 9.57 -0.20 3.40
C ASP A 109 8.83 -0.72 4.64
N ASP A 110 7.50 -0.71 4.65
CA ASP A 110 6.67 -1.20 5.76
C ASP A 110 6.29 -2.68 5.64
N VAL A 111 6.49 -3.30 4.47
CA VAL A 111 6.17 -4.72 4.24
C VAL A 111 6.92 -5.62 5.22
N ILE A 112 6.16 -6.43 5.96
CA ILE A 112 6.68 -7.37 6.95
C ILE A 112 7.17 -8.64 6.24
N LYS A 113 8.45 -8.96 6.40
CA LYS A 113 9.08 -10.14 5.79
C LYS A 113 9.13 -11.28 6.81
N SER A 114 8.09 -12.11 6.85
CA SER A 114 7.95 -13.22 7.80
C SER A 114 8.05 -14.57 7.11
N SER A 115 9.08 -15.35 7.43
CA SER A 115 9.29 -16.71 6.88
C SER A 115 9.21 -16.78 5.35
N GLY A 116 9.68 -15.75 4.63
CA GLY A 116 9.61 -15.65 3.18
C GLY A 116 8.31 -15.05 2.62
N TYR A 117 7.30 -14.85 3.44
CA TYR A 117 6.08 -14.14 3.06
C TYR A 117 6.27 -12.62 3.16
N ARG A 118 5.64 -11.90 2.23
CA ARG A 118 5.51 -10.44 2.26
C ARG A 118 4.09 -10.10 2.70
N ILE A 119 3.96 -9.47 3.86
CA ILE A 119 2.68 -9.17 4.49
C ILE A 119 2.54 -7.65 4.54
N GLY A 120 1.50 -7.13 3.90
CA GLY A 120 1.14 -5.71 3.97
C GLY A 120 0.54 -5.38 5.34
N PRO A 121 1.07 -4.42 6.11
CA PRO A 121 0.48 -4.02 7.38
C PRO A 121 -0.98 -3.60 7.23
N PHE A 122 -1.30 -2.87 6.16
CA PHE A 122 -2.63 -2.34 5.86
C PHE A 122 -3.71 -3.42 5.74
N GLU A 123 -3.39 -4.57 5.13
CA GLU A 123 -4.34 -5.69 5.02
C GLU A 123 -4.74 -6.21 6.41
N ILE A 124 -3.75 -6.37 7.29
CA ILE A 124 -3.99 -6.82 8.67
C ILE A 124 -4.77 -5.77 9.48
N GLU A 125 -4.44 -4.50 9.31
CA GLU A 125 -5.13 -3.38 9.95
C GLU A 125 -6.60 -3.35 9.56
N ASN A 126 -6.91 -3.49 8.28
CA ASN A 126 -8.29 -3.51 7.78
C ASN A 126 -9.11 -4.64 8.42
N VAL A 127 -8.56 -5.86 8.46
CA VAL A 127 -9.23 -7.00 9.08
C VAL A 127 -9.46 -6.77 10.59
N ILE A 128 -8.47 -6.22 11.30
CA ILE A 128 -8.62 -5.92 12.74
C ILE A 128 -9.66 -4.82 12.98
N MET A 129 -9.71 -3.82 12.11
CA MET A 129 -10.66 -2.70 12.22
C MET A 129 -12.13 -3.10 11.96
N GLU A 130 -12.41 -4.27 11.39
CA GLU A 130 -13.77 -4.82 11.29
C GLU A 130 -14.37 -5.19 12.66
N LEU A 131 -13.52 -5.40 13.67
CA LEU A 131 -13.97 -5.80 15.00
C LEU A 131 -14.60 -4.61 15.75
N PRO A 132 -15.85 -4.72 16.20
CA PRO A 132 -16.61 -3.58 16.72
C PRO A 132 -16.06 -2.99 18.04
N TYR A 133 -15.16 -3.68 18.68
CA TYR A 133 -14.49 -3.24 19.89
C TYR A 133 -13.10 -2.65 19.68
N VAL A 134 -12.65 -2.56 18.42
CA VAL A 134 -11.40 -1.90 18.04
C VAL A 134 -11.70 -0.46 17.62
N LEU A 135 -10.98 0.48 18.22
CA LEU A 135 -11.09 1.91 17.88
C LEU A 135 -10.02 2.32 16.87
N GLU A 136 -8.79 1.86 17.08
CA GLU A 136 -7.63 2.11 16.21
C GLU A 136 -6.70 0.90 16.21
N CYS A 137 -6.02 0.68 15.11
CA CYS A 137 -5.00 -0.36 14.98
C CYS A 137 -3.81 0.15 14.16
N GLY A 138 -2.60 -0.18 14.61
CA GLY A 138 -1.37 0.01 13.86
C GLY A 138 -0.58 -1.29 13.83
N VAL A 139 -0.17 -1.71 12.63
CA VAL A 139 0.59 -2.94 12.41
C VAL A 139 2.01 -2.61 11.98
N SER A 140 2.98 -3.29 12.56
CA SER A 140 4.40 -3.13 12.25
C SER A 140 5.15 -4.46 12.32
N ALA A 141 6.34 -4.49 11.75
CA ALA A 141 7.25 -5.61 11.94
C ALA A 141 7.83 -5.61 13.36
N ALA A 142 7.96 -6.79 13.96
CA ALA A 142 8.78 -7.00 15.14
C ALA A 142 9.87 -8.04 14.82
N PRO A 143 11.10 -7.90 15.32
CA PRO A 143 12.15 -8.89 15.13
C PRO A 143 11.78 -10.25 15.72
N ASP A 144 12.14 -11.33 15.01
CA ASP A 144 11.97 -12.71 15.46
C ASP A 144 13.18 -13.54 15.02
N GLU A 145 13.76 -14.31 15.94
CA GLU A 145 15.00 -15.07 15.70
C GLU A 145 14.84 -16.18 14.66
N ILE A 146 13.63 -16.72 14.50
CA ILE A 146 13.36 -17.85 13.61
C ILE A 146 12.79 -17.37 12.27
N ARG A 147 11.88 -16.41 12.32
CA ARG A 147 11.11 -15.94 11.16
C ARG A 147 11.68 -14.69 10.52
N GLY A 148 12.74 -14.10 11.13
CA GLY A 148 13.27 -12.78 10.78
C GLY A 148 12.39 -11.66 11.31
N GLN A 149 11.14 -11.63 10.91
CA GLN A 149 10.13 -10.69 11.40
C GLN A 149 8.81 -11.42 11.68
N VAL A 150 8.03 -10.85 12.61
CA VAL A 150 6.63 -11.25 12.87
C VAL A 150 5.73 -10.02 12.89
N VAL A 151 4.47 -10.24 12.61
CA VAL A 151 3.44 -9.19 12.67
C VAL A 151 3.19 -8.81 14.13
N LYS A 152 3.32 -7.52 14.42
CA LYS A 152 2.96 -6.90 15.70
C LYS A 152 1.84 -5.91 15.48
N ALA A 153 0.66 -6.17 16.05
CA ALA A 153 -0.46 -5.23 16.07
C ALA A 153 -0.52 -4.49 17.40
N SER A 154 -0.60 -3.16 17.34
CA SER A 154 -0.88 -2.27 18.46
C SER A 154 -2.32 -1.81 18.33
N ILE A 155 -3.19 -2.18 19.30
CA ILE A 155 -4.64 -2.00 19.20
C ILE A 155 -5.13 -1.11 20.32
N VAL A 156 -5.90 -0.09 19.97
CA VAL A 156 -6.66 0.74 20.89
C VAL A 156 -8.10 0.22 20.93
N LEU A 157 -8.56 -0.18 22.11
CA LEU A 157 -9.91 -0.67 22.30
C LEU A 157 -10.89 0.46 22.61
N VAL A 158 -12.16 0.29 22.26
CA VAL A 158 -13.21 1.23 22.62
C VAL A 158 -13.34 1.29 24.16
N LYS A 159 -13.77 2.45 24.67
CA LYS A 159 -13.89 2.70 26.11
C LYS A 159 -14.78 1.67 26.80
N GLY A 160 -14.27 1.06 27.85
CA GLY A 160 -15.00 0.05 28.66
C GLY A 160 -14.68 -1.40 28.29
N ILE A 161 -13.86 -1.63 27.27
CA ILE A 161 -13.31 -2.95 26.94
C ILE A 161 -11.89 -3.07 27.47
N GLU A 162 -11.63 -4.13 28.23
CA GLU A 162 -10.29 -4.42 28.77
C GLU A 162 -9.51 -5.39 27.88
N GLY A 163 -8.23 -5.10 27.68
CA GLY A 163 -7.31 -5.97 26.93
C GLY A 163 -6.93 -7.20 27.73
N THR A 164 -7.59 -8.32 27.49
CA THR A 164 -7.30 -9.61 28.11
C THR A 164 -6.55 -10.54 27.18
N ASP A 165 -5.88 -11.58 27.73
CA ASP A 165 -5.23 -12.60 26.91
C ASP A 165 -6.23 -13.44 26.09
N ALA A 166 -7.47 -13.56 26.57
CA ALA A 166 -8.55 -14.19 25.82
C ALA A 166 -8.90 -13.35 24.57
N LEU A 167 -9.05 -12.02 24.72
CA LEU A 167 -9.33 -11.10 23.62
C LEU A 167 -8.19 -11.08 22.60
N LYS A 168 -6.93 -11.12 23.04
CA LYS A 168 -5.77 -11.22 22.13
C LYS A 168 -5.84 -12.47 21.26
N LYS A 169 -6.19 -13.63 21.86
CA LYS A 169 -6.32 -14.89 21.11
C LYS A 169 -7.50 -14.85 20.14
N GLU A 170 -8.60 -14.22 20.52
CA GLU A 170 -9.75 -14.01 19.64
C GLU A 170 -9.36 -13.21 18.40
N ILE A 171 -8.72 -12.04 18.59
CA ILE A 171 -8.25 -11.20 17.47
C ILE A 171 -7.26 -11.96 16.59
N GLN A 172 -6.29 -12.68 17.19
CA GLN A 172 -5.33 -13.49 16.42
C GLN A 172 -6.01 -14.58 15.59
N THR A 173 -7.07 -15.18 16.10
CA THR A 173 -7.84 -16.20 15.39
C THR A 173 -8.62 -15.56 14.26
N TYR A 174 -9.26 -14.42 14.52
CA TYR A 174 -10.00 -13.67 13.52
C TYR A 174 -9.12 -13.31 12.31
N VAL A 175 -7.97 -12.70 12.54
CA VAL A 175 -7.01 -12.32 11.47
C VAL A 175 -6.50 -13.53 10.65
N LYS A 176 -6.44 -14.72 11.24
CA LYS A 176 -5.98 -15.93 10.52
C LYS A 176 -7.05 -16.56 9.63
N THR A 177 -8.30 -16.20 9.83
CA THR A 177 -9.45 -16.81 9.15
C THR A 177 -10.12 -15.88 8.12
N HIS A 178 -9.74 -14.62 8.13
CA HIS A 178 -10.20 -13.56 7.20
C HIS A 178 -9.04 -12.98 6.42
#